data_b15f45c2fefdeb297484ce8a36c23939
#
_entry.id   b15f45c2fefdeb297484ce8a36c23939
#
_cell.length_a   1.000
_cell.length_b   1.000
_cell.length_c   1.000
_cell.angle_alpha   90.00
_cell.angle_beta   90.00
_cell.angle_gamma   90.00
#
_symmetry.space_group_name_H-M   'P 1'
#
loop_
_entity.id
_entity.type
_entity.pdbx_description
1 polymer ?
#
loop_
_entity_poly.entity_id
_entity_poly.type
_entity_poly.pdbx_seq_one_letter_code
_entity_poly.pdbx_strand_id
1 'polypeptide(L)'
;MNPLRRLTVVLHSRMRHGRAAVVLATCAALAFAAPAEARKKPRAAKHAAAVAAAPAASVAAARGILPASVLAGLQRAHVPASAISVVVEKIGARAPVVNWNGERPMLPASTMKLVTTYSGLAMLGADYRYRTSAWADGTVDPTGTLHGSLYIKGTGDPKLVPEELIDLVDKIRRAGIVNVDGALVLDKTFFAPSTRDLPAFDDDTYAPYNVGPDPLLYAFKSLSFTVTPGDSGAVAIDVMPPLANLTIDNEVSEGGGSCAAAAAAARPHLSTDANGGLTARFAGRFPQHCEPVTTNIAVLDHSQFFSQGFLALWRSTGGTFNGRIVEGKVPSTARPVAVHHGPVLSSIVYDINKNSNNTMARNLFLSLGAIEGKPPATPEQSAGVIRAFLAKSGIAMPELALDNGSGLSRDEHISAQSLAALLQAANASPVAQPFVESLPIVGVDGTMKRRLTNQPVLGNAHIKTGTLRDVRAIAGYVASADGNSYVVVSFINDAHAAAARAAHDALLEWVYAGPGAE
;
A
#
# COMPACT_ATOMS: atom_id res chain seq x y z
N MET A 1 -32.95 0.40 -30.89
CA MET A 1 -33.05 1.47 -29.88
C MET A 1 -31.76 1.44 -29.07
N ASN A 2 -31.06 2.52 -29.02
CA ASN A 2 -29.61 2.64 -28.71
C ASN A 2 -29.36 2.82 -27.18
N PRO A 3 -28.58 1.98 -26.50
CA PRO A 3 -28.31 2.10 -25.05
C PRO A 3 -27.01 2.86 -24.72
N LEU A 4 -26.71 3.94 -25.45
CA LEU A 4 -25.52 4.79 -25.18
C LEU A 4 -25.93 6.19 -24.75
N ARG A 5 -26.65 6.29 -23.63
CA ARG A 5 -26.85 7.55 -22.93
C ARG A 5 -26.95 7.29 -21.43
N ARG A 6 -25.82 7.37 -20.74
CA ARG A 6 -25.66 7.80 -19.33
C ARG A 6 -24.22 7.57 -18.85
N LEU A 7 -23.34 8.44 -19.31
CA LEU A 7 -22.10 8.75 -18.62
C LEU A 7 -21.95 10.29 -18.73
N THR A 8 -22.72 10.99 -17.93
CA THR A 8 -22.52 12.43 -17.74
C THR A 8 -22.10 12.63 -16.29
N VAL A 9 -20.82 12.65 -16.07
CA VAL A 9 -20.21 13.14 -14.81
C VAL A 9 -20.28 14.65 -14.86
N VAL A 10 -21.11 15.25 -14.02
CA VAL A 10 -21.21 16.70 -13.83
C VAL A 10 -20.06 17.15 -12.95
N LEU A 11 -18.99 17.64 -13.55
CA LEU A 11 -17.94 18.43 -12.89
C LEU A 11 -18.36 19.91 -12.91
N HIS A 12 -18.86 20.43 -11.80
CA HIS A 12 -18.96 21.86 -11.57
C HIS A 12 -17.77 22.33 -10.76
N SER A 13 -16.74 22.84 -11.44
CA SER A 13 -15.67 23.61 -10.83
C SER A 13 -15.96 25.11 -10.99
N ARG A 14 -16.17 25.79 -9.90
CA ARG A 14 -16.24 27.28 -9.86
C ARG A 14 -14.83 27.85 -9.84
N MET A 15 -14.38 28.37 -10.98
CA MET A 15 -13.21 29.27 -11.02
C MET A 15 -13.59 30.64 -10.45
N ARG A 16 -12.85 31.07 -9.43
CA ARG A 16 -12.78 32.51 -9.05
C ARG A 16 -11.43 33.05 -9.51
N HIS A 17 -11.50 34.09 -10.34
CA HIS A 17 -10.36 34.85 -10.86
C HIS A 17 -9.75 35.70 -9.74
N GLY A 18 -8.45 35.58 -9.54
CA GLY A 18 -7.64 36.52 -8.77
C GLY A 18 -6.42 36.92 -9.61
N ARG A 19 -6.39 38.21 -10.02
CA ARG A 19 -5.26 38.84 -10.71
C ARG A 19 -4.13 39.06 -9.70
N ALA A 20 -2.91 38.65 -10.03
CA ALA A 20 -1.72 39.14 -9.35
C ALA A 20 -0.65 39.52 -10.39
N ALA A 21 -0.08 40.68 -10.16
CA ALA A 21 0.80 41.41 -11.04
C ALA A 21 2.22 40.83 -11.09
N VAL A 22 2.79 40.91 -12.27
CA VAL A 22 4.21 40.60 -12.57
C VAL A 22 5.05 41.80 -12.10
N VAL A 23 6.08 41.55 -11.30
CA VAL A 23 7.21 42.47 -11.07
C VAL A 23 8.48 41.80 -11.57
N LEU A 24 9.01 42.34 -12.66
CA LEU A 24 10.36 42.04 -13.16
C LEU A 24 11.39 42.80 -12.28
N ALA A 25 12.39 42.11 -11.78
CA ALA A 25 13.62 42.72 -11.30
C ALA A 25 14.82 42.06 -12.01
N THR A 26 15.40 42.81 -12.90
CA THR A 26 16.70 42.61 -13.51
C THR A 26 17.81 42.99 -12.53
N CYS A 27 18.80 42.11 -12.30
CA CYS A 27 20.10 42.53 -11.76
C CYS A 27 21.25 41.86 -12.51
N ALA A 28 22.17 42.72 -12.88
CA ALA A 28 23.29 42.51 -13.75
C ALA A 28 24.43 41.70 -13.12
N ALA A 29 25.17 41.02 -13.99
CA ALA A 29 26.43 40.35 -13.70
C ALA A 29 27.58 41.36 -13.50
N LEU A 30 28.42 41.10 -12.53
CA LEU A 30 29.79 41.65 -12.48
C LEU A 30 30.77 40.53 -12.19
N ALA A 31 31.58 40.25 -13.19
CA ALA A 31 32.74 39.37 -13.11
C ALA A 31 33.90 40.13 -12.48
N PHE A 32 34.59 39.52 -11.52
CA PHE A 32 35.98 39.89 -11.15
C PHE A 32 36.87 38.65 -11.22
N ALA A 33 37.85 38.74 -12.09
CA ALA A 33 38.98 37.81 -12.20
C ALA A 33 40.17 38.35 -11.42
N ALA A 34 40.95 37.45 -10.80
CA ALA A 34 42.41 37.35 -10.72
C ALA A 34 42.92 36.95 -9.33
N PRO A 35 44.18 36.58 -9.15
CA PRO A 35 45.01 35.63 -9.90
C PRO A 35 45.56 34.48 -9.01
N ALA A 36 46.16 33.51 -9.65
CA ALA A 36 46.82 32.37 -9.03
C ALA A 36 48.13 32.77 -8.33
N GLU A 37 48.32 32.31 -7.09
CA GLU A 37 49.62 32.17 -6.46
C GLU A 37 49.84 30.74 -5.95
N ALA A 38 50.92 30.14 -6.42
CA ALA A 38 51.41 28.84 -6.04
C ALA A 38 52.13 28.92 -4.68
N ARG A 39 51.76 28.06 -3.72
CA ARG A 39 52.64 27.77 -2.56
C ARG A 39 52.54 26.33 -2.05
N LYS A 40 53.64 25.64 -2.25
CA LYS A 40 54.36 24.58 -1.50
C LYS A 40 53.55 23.74 -0.48
N LYS A 41 53.59 22.42 -0.70
CA LYS A 41 53.26 21.34 0.24
C LYS A 41 54.17 21.40 1.47
N PRO A 42 53.64 21.11 2.67
CA PRO A 42 54.41 20.46 3.73
C PRO A 42 54.01 19.00 3.92
N ARG A 43 55.01 18.27 4.32
CA ARG A 43 55.08 16.83 4.56
C ARG A 43 54.09 16.33 5.64
N ALA A 44 53.63 15.10 5.43
CA ALA A 44 52.83 14.29 6.37
C ALA A 44 53.52 14.11 7.72
N ALA A 45 52.74 14.35 8.79
CA ALA A 45 52.98 13.75 10.12
C ALA A 45 51.82 12.79 10.42
N LYS A 46 52.15 11.51 10.49
CA LYS A 46 51.26 10.45 10.97
C LYS A 46 51.05 10.66 12.49
N HIS A 47 49.83 11.01 12.90
CA HIS A 47 49.33 10.68 14.23
C HIS A 47 48.05 9.87 14.06
N ALA A 48 48.20 8.57 14.18
CA ALA A 48 47.08 7.66 14.41
C ALA A 48 46.57 7.92 15.85
N ALA A 49 45.50 8.70 15.96
CA ALA A 49 44.71 8.71 17.16
C ALA A 49 43.76 7.53 17.09
N ALA A 50 44.04 6.48 17.85
CA ALA A 50 43.09 5.40 18.12
C ALA A 50 41.86 6.02 18.80
N VAL A 51 40.76 6.13 18.07
CA VAL A 51 39.44 6.34 18.66
C VAL A 51 39.10 5.04 19.36
N ALA A 52 39.29 5.01 20.66
CA ALA A 52 38.80 3.96 21.54
C ALA A 52 37.25 3.91 21.36
N ALA A 53 36.75 2.82 20.80
CA ALA A 53 35.33 2.52 20.83
C ALA A 53 34.90 2.47 22.30
N ALA A 54 34.10 3.43 22.72
CA ALA A 54 33.43 3.36 24.01
C ALA A 54 32.60 2.06 24.04
N PRO A 55 32.69 1.27 25.12
CA PRO A 55 31.85 0.09 25.25
C PRO A 55 30.40 0.56 25.21
N ALA A 56 29.61 -0.06 24.33
CA ALA A 56 28.17 0.08 24.34
C ALA A 56 27.70 -0.35 25.74
N ALA A 57 27.41 0.62 26.58
CA ALA A 57 26.77 0.37 27.85
C ALA A 57 25.41 -0.23 27.49
N SER A 58 25.24 -1.51 27.78
CA SER A 58 23.94 -2.15 27.82
C SER A 58 23.12 -1.39 28.87
N VAL A 59 22.25 -0.47 28.38
CA VAL A 59 21.24 0.12 29.23
C VAL A 59 20.32 -1.06 29.58
N ALA A 60 20.49 -1.58 30.81
CA ALA A 60 19.56 -2.54 31.37
C ALA A 60 18.19 -1.85 31.31
N ALA A 61 17.35 -2.28 30.37
CA ALA A 61 16.06 -1.69 30.14
C ALA A 61 15.28 -1.74 31.46
N ALA A 62 14.88 -0.57 31.96
CA ALA A 62 13.97 -0.50 33.07
C ALA A 62 12.74 -1.32 32.72
N ARG A 63 12.49 -2.42 33.41
CA ARG A 63 11.29 -3.24 33.27
C ARG A 63 10.13 -2.39 33.80
N GLY A 64 9.51 -1.60 32.94
CA GLY A 64 8.31 -0.85 33.28
C GLY A 64 7.20 -1.81 33.68
N ILE A 65 6.35 -1.37 34.60
CA ILE A 65 5.14 -2.11 34.99
C ILE A 65 4.08 -1.84 33.91
N LEU A 66 3.38 -2.88 33.46
CA LEU A 66 2.22 -2.68 32.60
C LEU A 66 1.13 -1.93 33.38
N PRO A 67 0.44 -0.94 32.76
CA PRO A 67 -0.69 -0.26 33.38
C PRO A 67 -1.75 -1.26 33.88
N ALA A 68 -2.35 -0.98 35.04
CA ALA A 68 -3.35 -1.87 35.64
C ALA A 68 -4.54 -2.10 34.70
N SER A 69 -4.95 -1.09 33.96
CA SER A 69 -6.03 -1.16 32.96
C SER A 69 -5.70 -2.13 31.81
N VAL A 70 -4.43 -2.17 31.36
CA VAL A 70 -3.94 -3.11 30.35
C VAL A 70 -3.99 -4.54 30.89
N LEU A 71 -3.47 -4.76 32.11
CA LEU A 71 -3.50 -6.06 32.77
C LEU A 71 -4.93 -6.58 32.93
N ALA A 72 -5.87 -5.72 33.37
CA ALA A 72 -7.28 -6.07 33.47
C ALA A 72 -7.88 -6.45 32.10
N GLY A 73 -7.49 -5.77 31.03
CA GLY A 73 -7.90 -6.11 29.67
C GLY A 73 -7.41 -7.50 29.22
N LEU A 74 -6.16 -7.84 29.52
CA LEU A 74 -5.57 -9.14 29.23
C LEU A 74 -6.25 -10.26 30.04
N GLN A 75 -6.49 -10.02 31.34
CA GLN A 75 -7.16 -11.00 32.23
C GLN A 75 -8.57 -11.34 31.75
N ARG A 76 -9.37 -10.32 31.35
CA ARG A 76 -10.71 -10.55 30.77
C ARG A 76 -10.67 -11.37 29.48
N ALA A 77 -9.59 -11.25 28.72
CA ALA A 77 -9.37 -12.00 27.48
C ALA A 77 -8.72 -13.38 27.70
N HIS A 78 -8.38 -13.74 28.94
CA HIS A 78 -7.62 -14.94 29.28
C HIS A 78 -6.24 -15.00 28.57
N VAL A 79 -5.60 -13.85 28.34
CA VAL A 79 -4.26 -13.73 27.74
C VAL A 79 -3.24 -13.50 28.84
N PRO A 80 -2.20 -14.33 28.97
CA PRO A 80 -1.16 -14.13 29.98
C PRO A 80 -0.29 -12.90 29.64
N ALA A 81 0.19 -12.19 30.66
CA ALA A 81 1.09 -11.03 30.48
C ALA A 81 2.42 -11.38 29.78
N SER A 82 2.79 -12.66 29.72
CA SER A 82 3.91 -13.13 28.92
C SER A 82 3.64 -13.13 27.41
N ALA A 83 2.38 -13.09 26.96
CA ALA A 83 1.99 -13.10 25.54
C ALA A 83 1.91 -11.70 24.93
N ILE A 84 2.10 -10.64 25.72
CA ILE A 84 2.14 -9.25 25.24
C ILE A 84 3.56 -8.68 25.29
N SER A 85 3.88 -7.83 24.30
CA SER A 85 5.02 -6.93 24.30
C SER A 85 4.50 -5.49 24.22
N VAL A 86 5.06 -4.58 25.03
CA VAL A 86 4.68 -3.15 25.04
C VAL A 86 5.94 -2.29 25.16
N VAL A 87 6.05 -1.31 24.26
CA VAL A 87 7.02 -0.23 24.39
C VAL A 87 6.27 1.10 24.27
N VAL A 88 6.45 1.99 25.25
CA VAL A 88 5.96 3.36 25.23
C VAL A 88 7.14 4.28 25.47
N GLU A 89 7.39 5.19 24.53
CA GLU A 89 8.51 6.13 24.60
C GLU A 89 8.04 7.55 24.29
N LYS A 90 8.44 8.52 25.10
CA LYS A 90 8.26 9.93 24.75
C LYS A 90 9.13 10.25 23.53
N ILE A 91 8.61 11.00 22.57
CA ILE A 91 9.36 11.41 21.38
C ILE A 91 10.58 12.23 21.81
N GLY A 92 11.76 11.81 21.31
CA GLY A 92 13.06 12.41 21.64
C GLY A 92 13.64 12.01 23.01
N ALA A 93 12.96 11.17 23.79
CA ALA A 93 13.54 10.64 25.03
C ALA A 93 14.57 9.54 24.76
N ARG A 94 15.47 9.33 25.74
CA ARG A 94 16.52 8.29 25.68
C ARG A 94 16.10 6.95 26.28
N ALA A 95 15.03 6.93 27.05
CA ALA A 95 14.57 5.74 27.75
C ALA A 95 13.04 5.61 27.62
N PRO A 96 12.53 4.38 27.49
CA PRO A 96 11.10 4.12 27.47
C PRO A 96 10.45 4.37 28.83
N VAL A 97 9.20 4.83 28.81
CA VAL A 97 8.32 4.89 29.98
C VAL A 97 7.85 3.49 30.37
N VAL A 98 7.54 2.69 29.37
CA VAL A 98 7.22 1.26 29.52
C VAL A 98 8.08 0.47 28.54
N ASN A 99 8.73 -0.56 29.03
CA ASN A 99 9.39 -1.59 28.23
C ASN A 99 9.04 -2.97 28.81
N TRP A 100 7.96 -3.55 28.34
CA TRP A 100 7.51 -4.89 28.76
C TRP A 100 7.73 -5.88 27.62
N ASN A 101 8.62 -6.85 27.80
CA ASN A 101 9.04 -7.82 26.78
C ASN A 101 9.44 -7.17 25.44
N GLY A 102 9.91 -5.92 25.45
CA GLY A 102 10.10 -5.09 24.26
C GLY A 102 11.14 -5.62 23.28
N GLU A 103 12.13 -6.37 23.75
CA GLU A 103 13.22 -6.95 22.93
C GLU A 103 12.82 -8.27 22.24
N ARG A 104 11.70 -8.87 22.67
CA ARG A 104 11.29 -10.17 22.15
C ARG A 104 10.77 -10.07 20.73
N PRO A 105 11.31 -10.83 19.76
CA PRO A 105 10.74 -10.92 18.42
C PRO A 105 9.33 -11.53 18.47
N MET A 106 8.38 -10.86 17.84
CA MET A 106 6.99 -11.30 17.77
C MET A 106 6.43 -11.11 16.37
N LEU A 107 5.36 -11.81 16.04
CA LEU A 107 4.59 -11.58 14.82
C LEU A 107 3.93 -10.20 14.88
N PRO A 108 4.28 -9.26 13.99
CA PRO A 108 3.75 -7.90 14.03
C PRO A 108 2.43 -7.76 13.27
N ALA A 109 2.03 -8.76 12.51
CA ALA A 109 0.95 -8.64 11.55
C ALA A 109 1.13 -7.36 10.69
N SER A 110 0.06 -6.69 10.31
CA SER A 110 0.13 -5.52 9.42
C SER A 110 0.85 -4.28 9.97
N THR A 111 1.38 -4.29 11.22
CA THR A 111 2.29 -3.23 11.66
C THR A 111 3.66 -3.34 11.00
N MET A 112 4.02 -4.49 10.39
CA MET A 112 5.19 -4.64 9.52
C MET A 112 5.18 -3.64 8.36
N LYS A 113 4.01 -3.22 7.88
CA LYS A 113 3.89 -2.21 6.83
C LYS A 113 4.57 -0.88 7.19
N LEU A 114 4.75 -0.57 8.48
CA LEU A 114 5.49 0.62 8.91
C LEU A 114 6.96 0.56 8.50
N VAL A 115 7.57 -0.63 8.56
CA VAL A 115 8.94 -0.85 8.07
C VAL A 115 8.99 -0.61 6.56
N THR A 116 8.08 -1.23 5.80
CA THR A 116 8.02 -1.13 4.34
C THR A 116 7.74 0.30 3.87
N THR A 117 6.76 0.98 4.48
CA THR A 117 6.32 2.30 4.04
C THR A 117 7.28 3.41 4.44
N TYR A 118 7.88 3.33 5.64
CA TYR A 118 8.94 4.25 6.02
C TYR A 118 10.17 4.09 5.12
N SER A 119 10.62 2.84 4.90
CA SER A 119 11.75 2.58 4.01
C SER A 119 11.47 3.11 2.59
N GLY A 120 10.25 2.90 2.07
CA GLY A 120 9.84 3.42 0.77
C GLY A 120 9.93 4.94 0.68
N LEU A 121 9.35 5.66 1.63
CA LEU A 121 9.40 7.13 1.66
C LEU A 121 10.82 7.65 1.85
N ALA A 122 11.60 7.05 2.73
CA ALA A 122 12.94 7.54 3.06
C ALA A 122 13.97 7.24 1.95
N MET A 123 13.82 6.14 1.21
CA MET A 123 14.73 5.74 0.14
C MET A 123 14.38 6.40 -1.20
N LEU A 124 13.10 6.49 -1.55
CA LEU A 124 12.64 6.97 -2.86
C LEU A 124 12.17 8.43 -2.83
N GLY A 125 11.82 8.96 -1.67
CA GLY A 125 11.21 10.28 -1.53
C GLY A 125 9.68 10.26 -1.66
N ALA A 126 9.02 11.25 -1.02
CA ALA A 126 7.55 11.37 -1.00
C ALA A 126 6.92 11.58 -2.38
N ASP A 127 7.65 12.25 -3.28
CA ASP A 127 7.20 12.62 -4.62
C ASP A 127 7.55 11.58 -5.70
N TYR A 128 8.18 10.46 -5.33
CA TYR A 128 8.48 9.39 -6.27
C TYR A 128 7.20 8.91 -6.97
N ARG A 129 7.30 8.61 -8.28
CA ARG A 129 6.20 8.08 -9.10
C ARG A 129 6.61 6.83 -9.83
N TYR A 130 5.81 5.81 -9.76
CA TYR A 130 5.93 4.62 -10.58
C TYR A 130 5.68 4.94 -12.05
N ARG A 131 6.15 4.08 -12.94
CA ARG A 131 5.98 4.23 -14.39
C ARG A 131 5.44 2.95 -14.99
N THR A 132 4.38 3.10 -15.80
CA THR A 132 3.91 2.06 -16.71
C THR A 132 4.12 2.59 -18.12
N SER A 133 4.85 1.86 -18.96
CA SER A 133 5.26 2.35 -20.27
C SER A 133 4.79 1.43 -21.39
N ALA A 134 4.43 2.06 -22.53
CA ALA A 134 4.07 1.37 -23.77
C ALA A 134 5.20 1.51 -24.79
N TRP A 135 5.49 0.42 -25.49
CA TRP A 135 6.50 0.32 -26.53
C TRP A 135 5.91 -0.42 -27.73
N ALA A 136 6.43 -0.19 -28.93
CA ALA A 136 5.98 -0.88 -30.13
C ALA A 136 7.18 -1.32 -30.99
N ASP A 137 7.07 -2.49 -31.59
CA ASP A 137 7.85 -2.87 -32.75
C ASP A 137 6.98 -2.73 -34.02
N GLY A 138 7.59 -2.80 -35.19
CA GLY A 138 6.85 -2.65 -36.46
C GLY A 138 6.45 -1.21 -36.80
N THR A 139 5.55 -1.06 -37.77
CA THR A 139 5.12 0.21 -38.36
C THR A 139 3.66 0.51 -38.08
N VAL A 140 3.31 1.79 -38.00
CA VAL A 140 1.92 2.26 -37.91
C VAL A 140 1.53 2.82 -39.26
N ASP A 141 0.46 2.32 -39.84
CA ASP A 141 -0.05 2.78 -41.13
C ASP A 141 -0.89 4.08 -40.99
N PRO A 142 -1.30 4.71 -42.11
CA PRO A 142 -2.11 5.94 -42.08
C PRO A 142 -3.47 5.79 -41.41
N THR A 143 -3.98 4.57 -41.24
CA THR A 143 -5.24 4.28 -40.53
C THR A 143 -5.05 4.12 -39.02
N GLY A 144 -3.82 4.19 -38.55
CA GLY A 144 -3.45 4.02 -37.14
C GLY A 144 -3.33 2.55 -36.72
N THR A 145 -3.18 1.63 -37.68
CA THR A 145 -2.95 0.21 -37.38
C THR A 145 -1.46 -0.07 -37.17
N LEU A 146 -1.13 -0.59 -35.99
CA LEU A 146 0.22 -1.08 -35.68
C LEU A 146 0.37 -2.50 -36.27
N HIS A 147 1.19 -2.61 -37.34
CA HIS A 147 1.64 -3.89 -37.91
C HIS A 147 2.85 -4.39 -37.13
N GLY A 148 2.60 -4.88 -35.95
CA GLY A 148 3.60 -5.30 -34.98
C GLY A 148 2.99 -5.46 -33.58
N SER A 149 3.84 -5.67 -32.59
CA SER A 149 3.40 -5.90 -31.20
C SER A 149 3.40 -4.62 -30.40
N LEU A 150 2.41 -4.49 -29.51
CA LEU A 150 2.35 -3.48 -28.47
C LEU A 150 2.82 -4.10 -27.16
N TYR A 151 3.86 -3.53 -26.56
CA TYR A 151 4.43 -3.97 -25.30
C TYR A 151 3.98 -3.03 -24.18
N ILE A 152 3.51 -3.58 -23.07
CA ILE A 152 3.25 -2.81 -21.85
C ILE A 152 4.20 -3.31 -20.76
N LYS A 153 5.03 -2.39 -20.26
CA LYS A 153 6.03 -2.67 -19.24
C LYS A 153 5.67 -1.99 -17.93
N GLY A 154 5.54 -2.80 -16.87
CA GLY A 154 5.29 -2.35 -15.51
C GLY A 154 6.56 -2.23 -14.67
N THR A 155 6.53 -1.30 -13.72
CA THR A 155 7.57 -1.15 -12.68
C THR A 155 7.02 -1.35 -11.27
N GLY A 156 5.89 -2.06 -11.14
CA GLY A 156 5.32 -2.40 -9.85
C GLY A 156 4.46 -1.29 -9.24
N ASP A 157 3.79 -0.46 -10.05
CA ASP A 157 2.87 0.56 -9.55
C ASP A 157 1.79 -0.08 -8.67
N PRO A 158 1.75 0.23 -7.34
CA PRO A 158 0.78 -0.38 -6.44
C PRO A 158 -0.65 0.15 -6.64
N LYS A 159 -0.84 1.21 -7.43
CA LYS A 159 -2.12 1.90 -7.59
C LYS A 159 -2.49 2.14 -9.06
N LEU A 160 -2.15 1.22 -9.94
CA LEU A 160 -2.58 1.26 -11.34
C LEU A 160 -4.05 0.85 -11.43
N VAL A 161 -4.95 1.80 -11.13
CA VAL A 161 -6.41 1.64 -11.20
C VAL A 161 -6.94 2.05 -12.58
N PRO A 162 -8.24 1.84 -12.91
CA PRO A 162 -8.79 2.19 -14.23
C PRO A 162 -8.52 3.63 -14.66
N GLU A 163 -8.61 4.59 -13.72
CA GLU A 163 -8.38 6.02 -13.95
C GLU A 163 -6.93 6.33 -14.33
N GLU A 164 -5.98 5.51 -13.84
CA GLU A 164 -4.56 5.63 -14.17
C GLU A 164 -4.24 4.88 -15.48
N LEU A 165 -4.82 3.70 -15.69
CA LEU A 165 -4.57 2.92 -16.90
C LEU A 165 -5.16 3.58 -18.15
N ILE A 166 -6.29 4.27 -18.05
CA ILE A 166 -6.90 4.99 -19.18
C ILE A 166 -5.99 6.12 -19.68
N ASP A 167 -5.24 6.78 -18.80
CA ASP A 167 -4.25 7.79 -19.21
C ASP A 167 -3.16 7.18 -20.12
N LEU A 168 -2.69 5.97 -19.82
CA LEU A 168 -1.74 5.26 -20.70
C LEU A 168 -2.39 4.92 -22.04
N VAL A 169 -3.62 4.40 -22.04
CA VAL A 169 -4.39 4.08 -23.26
C VAL A 169 -4.56 5.33 -24.13
N ASP A 170 -4.98 6.44 -23.55
CA ASP A 170 -5.15 7.71 -24.26
C ASP A 170 -3.84 8.24 -24.85
N LYS A 171 -2.72 8.09 -24.15
CA LYS A 171 -1.40 8.47 -24.65
C LYS A 171 -0.95 7.60 -25.83
N ILE A 172 -1.21 6.29 -25.77
CA ILE A 172 -0.93 5.38 -26.89
C ILE A 172 -1.75 5.81 -28.13
N ARG A 173 -3.03 6.12 -27.93
CA ARG A 173 -3.91 6.56 -29.03
C ARG A 173 -3.46 7.90 -29.62
N ARG A 174 -3.08 8.87 -28.80
CA ARG A 174 -2.51 10.16 -29.25
C ARG A 174 -1.18 9.99 -30.00
N ALA A 175 -0.44 8.91 -29.75
CA ALA A 175 0.74 8.55 -30.52
C ALA A 175 0.39 7.92 -31.89
N GLY A 176 -0.90 7.84 -32.25
CA GLY A 176 -1.40 7.40 -33.54
C GLY A 176 -1.71 5.91 -33.63
N ILE A 177 -1.63 5.14 -32.55
CA ILE A 177 -2.00 3.71 -32.54
C ILE A 177 -3.46 3.58 -32.15
N VAL A 178 -4.28 3.11 -33.11
CA VAL A 178 -5.73 2.90 -32.93
C VAL A 178 -6.06 1.41 -32.94
N ASN A 179 -5.40 0.65 -33.80
CA ASN A 179 -5.58 -0.78 -33.93
C ASN A 179 -4.24 -1.50 -33.74
N VAL A 180 -4.27 -2.71 -33.20
CA VAL A 180 -3.09 -3.57 -33.06
C VAL A 180 -3.43 -4.92 -33.68
N ASP A 181 -2.68 -5.33 -34.71
CA ASP A 181 -2.85 -6.63 -35.38
C ASP A 181 -1.83 -7.69 -34.93
N GLY A 182 -0.76 -7.28 -34.25
CA GLY A 182 0.20 -8.17 -33.63
C GLY A 182 -0.12 -8.49 -32.16
N ALA A 183 0.87 -8.86 -31.37
CA ALA A 183 0.68 -9.27 -29.97
C ALA A 183 0.55 -8.07 -29.00
N LEU A 184 -0.24 -8.25 -27.95
CA LEU A 184 -0.13 -7.48 -26.71
C LEU A 184 0.85 -8.23 -25.79
N VAL A 185 2.04 -7.65 -25.57
CA VAL A 185 3.12 -8.28 -24.81
C VAL A 185 3.23 -7.61 -23.44
N LEU A 186 3.12 -8.38 -22.37
CA LEU A 186 3.21 -7.91 -21.00
C LEU A 186 4.64 -8.10 -20.47
N ASP A 187 5.40 -7.01 -20.34
CA ASP A 187 6.74 -7.03 -19.74
C ASP A 187 6.64 -6.90 -18.21
N LYS A 188 6.75 -8.03 -17.55
CA LYS A 188 6.67 -8.20 -16.10
C LYS A 188 8.05 -8.54 -15.50
N THR A 189 9.14 -8.25 -16.22
CA THR A 189 10.52 -8.62 -15.81
C THR A 189 11.06 -7.81 -14.64
N PHE A 190 10.29 -6.89 -14.07
CA PHE A 190 10.69 -6.08 -12.92
C PHE A 190 10.72 -6.89 -11.61
N PHE A 191 9.79 -7.86 -11.45
CA PHE A 191 9.77 -8.81 -10.34
C PHE A 191 10.04 -10.24 -10.83
N ALA A 192 10.64 -11.06 -9.99
CA ALA A 192 10.88 -12.45 -10.31
C ALA A 192 9.55 -13.23 -10.49
N PRO A 193 9.45 -14.15 -11.47
CA PRO A 193 8.22 -14.93 -11.68
C PRO A 193 7.75 -15.68 -10.43
N SER A 194 8.68 -16.13 -9.58
CA SER A 194 8.39 -16.82 -8.31
C SER A 194 7.66 -15.98 -7.26
N THR A 195 7.53 -14.66 -7.48
CA THR A 195 6.82 -13.77 -6.54
C THR A 195 5.33 -13.65 -6.79
N ARG A 196 4.84 -14.18 -7.92
CA ARG A 196 3.46 -14.07 -8.38
C ARG A 196 2.66 -15.32 -7.99
N ASP A 197 1.35 -15.16 -7.91
CA ASP A 197 0.40 -16.27 -7.77
C ASP A 197 0.79 -17.29 -6.67
N LEU A 198 1.36 -16.75 -5.57
CA LEU A 198 1.69 -17.54 -4.38
C LEU A 198 0.40 -18.14 -3.80
N PRO A 199 0.50 -19.28 -3.10
CA PRO A 199 -0.63 -19.84 -2.36
C PRO A 199 -1.24 -18.78 -1.43
N ALA A 200 -2.56 -18.84 -1.25
CA ALA A 200 -3.25 -18.01 -0.27
C ALA A 200 -2.66 -18.23 1.13
N PHE A 201 -2.59 -17.18 1.93
CA PHE A 201 -2.12 -17.27 3.32
C PHE A 201 -3.04 -18.14 4.20
N ASP A 202 -4.32 -18.20 3.82
CA ASP A 202 -5.36 -19.01 4.43
C ASP A 202 -6.18 -19.72 3.33
N ASP A 203 -7.27 -20.38 3.71
CA ASP A 203 -8.09 -21.15 2.78
C ASP A 203 -8.96 -20.31 1.83
N ASP A 204 -8.99 -18.97 1.98
CA ASP A 204 -9.79 -18.06 1.14
C ASP A 204 -8.99 -17.57 -0.08
N THR A 205 -8.99 -18.38 -1.14
CA THR A 205 -8.28 -18.08 -2.39
C THR A 205 -8.88 -16.90 -3.17
N TYR A 206 -10.11 -16.51 -2.88
CA TYR A 206 -10.80 -15.38 -3.54
C TYR A 206 -10.69 -14.07 -2.76
N ALA A 207 -10.07 -14.10 -1.57
CA ALA A 207 -9.90 -12.91 -0.76
C ALA A 207 -8.89 -11.94 -1.36
N PRO A 208 -9.23 -10.66 -1.60
CA PRO A 208 -8.31 -9.68 -2.17
C PRO A 208 -7.05 -9.45 -1.33
N TYR A 209 -7.08 -9.69 -0.02
CA TYR A 209 -5.90 -9.54 0.84
C TYR A 209 -4.83 -10.60 0.60
N ASN A 210 -5.17 -11.71 -0.09
CA ASN A 210 -4.22 -12.76 -0.48
C ASN A 210 -3.51 -12.50 -1.81
N VAL A 211 -3.96 -11.51 -2.59
CA VAL A 211 -3.36 -11.18 -3.89
C VAL A 211 -1.87 -10.91 -3.76
N GLY A 212 -1.07 -11.61 -4.55
CA GLY A 212 0.38 -11.43 -4.66
C GLY A 212 0.77 -10.14 -5.38
N PRO A 213 2.06 -9.78 -5.36
CA PRO A 213 2.58 -8.63 -6.11
C PRO A 213 2.72 -8.94 -7.60
N ASP A 214 2.62 -7.89 -8.43
CA ASP A 214 2.90 -8.00 -9.87
C ASP A 214 3.41 -6.66 -10.43
N PRO A 215 4.38 -6.65 -11.39
CA PRO A 215 4.83 -5.42 -12.03
C PRO A 215 3.76 -4.65 -12.77
N LEU A 216 2.71 -5.32 -13.23
CA LEU A 216 1.51 -4.77 -13.87
C LEU A 216 0.26 -5.03 -13.00
N LEU A 217 0.36 -4.80 -11.70
CA LEU A 217 -0.76 -4.94 -10.78
C LEU A 217 -1.88 -3.96 -11.15
N TYR A 218 -2.95 -4.45 -11.76
CA TYR A 218 -4.11 -3.65 -12.14
C TYR A 218 -5.22 -3.79 -11.11
N ALA A 219 -5.78 -2.66 -10.65
CA ALA A 219 -6.92 -2.59 -9.74
C ALA A 219 -6.87 -3.61 -8.59
N PHE A 220 -5.67 -3.81 -8.02
CA PHE A 220 -5.40 -4.77 -6.92
C PHE A 220 -5.75 -6.23 -7.27
N LYS A 221 -5.92 -6.58 -8.54
CA LYS A 221 -6.44 -7.85 -9.05
C LYS A 221 -7.76 -8.25 -8.34
N SER A 222 -8.66 -7.29 -8.17
CA SER A 222 -9.93 -7.48 -7.45
C SER A 222 -11.10 -6.88 -8.22
N LEU A 223 -12.14 -7.67 -8.44
CA LEU A 223 -13.43 -7.18 -8.91
C LEU A 223 -14.29 -6.76 -7.72
N SER A 224 -14.82 -5.55 -7.79
CA SER A 224 -15.85 -5.04 -6.88
C SER A 224 -17.20 -5.12 -7.57
N PHE A 225 -18.11 -5.92 -7.03
CA PHE A 225 -19.49 -5.98 -7.46
C PHE A 225 -20.37 -5.24 -6.46
N THR A 226 -21.04 -4.19 -6.89
CA THR A 226 -21.99 -3.44 -6.07
C THR A 226 -23.41 -3.73 -6.52
N VAL A 227 -24.17 -4.41 -5.68
CA VAL A 227 -25.58 -4.74 -5.92
C VAL A 227 -26.43 -3.70 -5.24
N THR A 228 -27.29 -3.03 -6.03
CA THR A 228 -28.12 -1.90 -5.59
C THR A 228 -29.59 -2.18 -5.93
N PRO A 229 -30.54 -1.99 -4.98
CA PRO A 229 -31.96 -2.05 -5.31
C PRO A 229 -32.33 -0.88 -6.22
N GLY A 230 -33.16 -1.11 -7.21
CA GLY A 230 -33.63 -0.07 -8.15
C GLY A 230 -35.07 0.36 -7.86
N ASP A 231 -35.46 1.53 -8.38
CA ASP A 231 -36.76 2.16 -8.14
C ASP A 231 -37.94 1.42 -8.78
N SER A 232 -37.70 0.48 -9.70
CA SER A 232 -38.72 -0.21 -10.50
C SER A 232 -38.78 -1.72 -10.30
N GLY A 233 -38.27 -2.22 -9.17
CA GLY A 233 -38.20 -3.66 -8.91
C GLY A 233 -37.05 -4.39 -9.58
N ALA A 234 -36.20 -3.67 -10.33
CA ALA A 234 -34.98 -4.20 -10.89
C ALA A 234 -33.82 -4.01 -9.92
N VAL A 235 -32.95 -5.00 -9.82
CA VAL A 235 -31.71 -4.92 -9.03
C VAL A 235 -30.56 -4.65 -10.01
N ALA A 236 -29.82 -3.58 -9.76
CA ALA A 236 -28.64 -3.23 -10.58
C ALA A 236 -27.38 -3.87 -9.99
N ILE A 237 -26.45 -4.26 -10.86
CA ILE A 237 -25.12 -4.75 -10.50
C ILE A 237 -24.09 -3.93 -11.26
N ASP A 238 -23.34 -3.11 -10.51
CA ASP A 238 -22.20 -2.38 -11.02
C ASP A 238 -20.92 -3.17 -10.74
N VAL A 239 -19.99 -3.15 -11.70
CA VAL A 239 -18.70 -3.85 -11.57
C VAL A 239 -17.53 -2.93 -11.88
N MET A 240 -16.51 -2.98 -11.03
CA MET A 240 -15.24 -2.29 -11.18
C MET A 240 -14.06 -3.21 -10.83
N PRO A 241 -12.96 -3.18 -11.60
CA PRO A 241 -12.79 -2.53 -12.90
C PRO A 241 -13.55 -3.25 -14.01
N PRO A 242 -13.76 -2.59 -15.17
CA PRO A 242 -14.31 -3.28 -16.35
C PRO A 242 -13.29 -4.27 -16.90
N LEU A 243 -13.73 -5.48 -17.24
CA LEU A 243 -12.94 -6.50 -17.94
C LEU A 243 -13.62 -6.85 -19.28
N ALA A 244 -12.83 -7.00 -20.34
CA ALA A 244 -13.35 -7.24 -21.68
C ALA A 244 -13.99 -8.62 -21.90
N ASN A 245 -13.66 -9.58 -21.00
CA ASN A 245 -14.17 -10.95 -21.05
C ASN A 245 -15.20 -11.25 -19.96
N LEU A 246 -15.68 -10.24 -19.21
CA LEU A 246 -16.63 -10.43 -18.11
C LEU A 246 -18.08 -10.32 -18.61
N THR A 247 -18.89 -11.32 -18.29
CA THR A 247 -20.33 -11.33 -18.45
C THR A 247 -21.01 -11.35 -17.09
N ILE A 248 -22.01 -10.48 -16.90
CA ILE A 248 -22.85 -10.48 -15.69
C ILE A 248 -24.17 -11.18 -16.02
N ASP A 249 -24.43 -12.28 -15.31
CA ASP A 249 -25.71 -12.99 -15.35
C ASP A 249 -26.50 -12.62 -14.08
N ASN A 250 -27.47 -11.72 -14.24
CA ASN A 250 -28.22 -11.15 -13.13
C ASN A 250 -29.62 -11.77 -13.00
N GLU A 251 -29.77 -12.73 -12.12
CA GLU A 251 -31.04 -13.36 -11.72
C GLU A 251 -31.52 -12.87 -10.34
N VAL A 252 -30.96 -11.76 -9.81
CA VAL A 252 -31.43 -11.21 -8.54
C VAL A 252 -32.74 -10.47 -8.75
N SER A 253 -33.75 -10.85 -7.97
CA SER A 253 -35.04 -10.17 -7.99
C SER A 253 -35.24 -9.33 -6.71
N GLU A 254 -36.00 -8.25 -6.84
CA GLU A 254 -36.51 -7.55 -5.68
C GLU A 254 -37.42 -8.48 -4.87
N GLY A 255 -37.36 -8.37 -3.54
CA GLY A 255 -38.21 -9.20 -2.67
C GLY A 255 -38.12 -8.82 -1.20
N GLY A 256 -39.03 -9.39 -0.42
CA GLY A 256 -38.95 -9.30 1.05
C GLY A 256 -37.80 -10.16 1.61
N GLY A 257 -37.37 -9.84 2.81
CA GLY A 257 -36.33 -10.61 3.51
C GLY A 257 -35.45 -9.73 4.40
N SER A 258 -34.39 -10.33 4.93
CA SER A 258 -33.38 -9.63 5.74
C SER A 258 -32.23 -9.08 4.90
N CYS A 259 -31.53 -8.06 5.37
CA CYS A 259 -30.31 -7.57 4.70
C CYS A 259 -29.16 -8.60 4.74
N ALA A 260 -29.23 -9.64 5.58
CA ALA A 260 -28.34 -10.79 5.49
C ALA A 260 -28.58 -11.61 4.20
N ALA A 261 -29.86 -11.74 3.75
CA ALA A 261 -30.17 -12.37 2.46
C ALA A 261 -29.68 -11.51 1.28
N ALA A 262 -29.76 -10.17 1.37
CA ALA A 262 -29.17 -9.25 0.40
C ALA A 262 -27.65 -9.46 0.28
N ALA A 263 -26.95 -9.59 1.38
CA ALA A 263 -25.51 -9.86 1.39
C ALA A 263 -25.16 -11.20 0.74
N ALA A 264 -26.02 -12.22 0.86
CA ALA A 264 -25.85 -13.50 0.16
C ALA A 264 -26.09 -13.36 -1.34
N ALA A 265 -27.16 -12.64 -1.76
CA ALA A 265 -27.49 -12.38 -3.17
C ALA A 265 -26.43 -11.52 -3.88
N ALA A 266 -25.66 -10.71 -3.13
CA ALA A 266 -24.56 -9.90 -3.66
C ALA A 266 -23.25 -10.67 -3.87
N ARG A 267 -23.20 -11.97 -3.58
CA ARG A 267 -22.04 -12.83 -3.85
C ARG A 267 -22.25 -13.57 -5.16
N PRO A 268 -21.39 -13.33 -6.18
CA PRO A 268 -21.51 -14.04 -7.45
C PRO A 268 -21.06 -15.50 -7.35
N HIS A 269 -21.67 -16.35 -8.12
CA HIS A 269 -21.06 -17.61 -8.54
C HIS A 269 -20.23 -17.36 -9.78
N LEU A 270 -18.92 -17.63 -9.70
CA LEU A 270 -17.97 -17.39 -10.78
C LEU A 270 -17.71 -18.66 -11.57
N SER A 271 -17.68 -18.55 -12.89
CA SER A 271 -17.27 -19.62 -13.79
C SER A 271 -16.44 -19.07 -14.94
N THR A 272 -15.50 -19.88 -15.43
CA THR A 272 -14.71 -19.57 -16.62
C THR A 272 -15.00 -20.58 -17.71
N ASP A 273 -15.15 -20.12 -18.95
CA ASP A 273 -15.28 -20.99 -20.11
C ASP A 273 -13.92 -21.41 -20.70
N ALA A 274 -13.93 -22.30 -21.69
CA ALA A 274 -12.72 -22.79 -22.34
C ALA A 274 -11.94 -21.72 -23.11
N ASN A 275 -12.57 -20.57 -23.42
CA ASN A 275 -11.96 -19.45 -24.12
C ASN A 275 -11.47 -18.35 -23.17
N GLY A 276 -11.57 -18.57 -21.85
CA GLY A 276 -11.19 -17.61 -20.82
C GLY A 276 -12.24 -16.52 -20.56
N GLY A 277 -13.47 -16.70 -21.04
CA GLY A 277 -14.62 -15.86 -20.68
C GLY A 277 -14.98 -16.07 -19.20
N LEU A 278 -15.15 -14.98 -18.45
CA LEU A 278 -15.54 -14.99 -17.05
C LEU A 278 -17.03 -14.65 -16.94
N THR A 279 -17.80 -15.52 -16.32
CA THR A 279 -19.21 -15.25 -16.01
C THR A 279 -19.38 -15.11 -14.49
N ALA A 280 -19.99 -13.99 -14.09
CA ALA A 280 -20.41 -13.74 -12.71
C ALA A 280 -21.94 -13.82 -12.63
N ARG A 281 -22.46 -14.93 -12.09
CA ARG A 281 -23.88 -15.15 -11.92
C ARG A 281 -24.32 -14.77 -10.52
N PHE A 282 -25.36 -13.94 -10.45
CA PHE A 282 -26.00 -13.50 -9.21
C PHE A 282 -27.42 -14.02 -9.17
N ALA A 283 -27.84 -14.56 -8.04
CA ALA A 283 -29.19 -15.07 -7.84
C ALA A 283 -29.67 -14.83 -6.41
N GLY A 284 -30.99 -14.76 -6.24
CA GLY A 284 -31.60 -14.58 -4.92
C GLY A 284 -32.53 -13.37 -4.85
N ARG A 285 -32.75 -12.88 -3.64
CA ARG A 285 -33.63 -11.74 -3.39
C ARG A 285 -32.88 -10.62 -2.71
N PHE A 286 -33.09 -9.40 -3.18
CA PHE A 286 -32.50 -8.19 -2.59
C PHE A 286 -33.64 -7.27 -2.11
N PRO A 287 -33.85 -7.11 -0.79
CA PRO A 287 -34.90 -6.24 -0.26
C PRO A 287 -34.62 -4.77 -0.53
N GLN A 288 -35.64 -4.03 -0.96
CA GLN A 288 -35.51 -2.61 -1.33
C GLN A 288 -35.03 -1.68 -0.20
N HIS A 289 -35.32 -2.05 1.05
CA HIS A 289 -34.93 -1.25 2.23
C HIS A 289 -33.47 -1.46 2.64
N CYS A 290 -32.72 -2.36 1.99
CA CYS A 290 -31.31 -2.61 2.32
C CYS A 290 -30.41 -1.67 1.55
N GLU A 291 -29.34 -1.21 2.23
CA GLU A 291 -28.27 -0.44 1.60
C GLU A 291 -27.56 -1.25 0.52
N PRO A 292 -26.96 -0.61 -0.48
CA PRO A 292 -26.14 -1.28 -1.48
C PRO A 292 -25.06 -2.16 -0.84
N VAL A 293 -24.86 -3.35 -1.38
CA VAL A 293 -23.87 -4.32 -0.89
C VAL A 293 -22.74 -4.46 -1.90
N THR A 294 -21.52 -4.20 -1.47
CA THR A 294 -20.32 -4.40 -2.29
C THR A 294 -19.58 -5.65 -1.85
N THR A 295 -19.27 -6.52 -2.82
CA THR A 295 -18.46 -7.71 -2.64
C THR A 295 -17.19 -7.58 -3.49
N ASN A 296 -16.01 -7.78 -2.87
CA ASN A 296 -14.72 -7.74 -3.54
C ASN A 296 -14.14 -9.14 -3.66
N ILE A 297 -13.75 -9.54 -4.87
CA ILE A 297 -13.29 -10.90 -5.16
C ILE A 297 -12.06 -10.85 -6.05
N ALA A 298 -11.00 -11.56 -5.64
CA ALA A 298 -9.81 -11.77 -6.46
C ALA A 298 -10.05 -12.94 -7.42
N VAL A 299 -9.89 -12.68 -8.72
CA VAL A 299 -10.13 -13.67 -9.78
C VAL A 299 -9.04 -13.59 -10.84
N LEU A 300 -8.95 -14.63 -11.69
CA LEU A 300 -7.99 -14.73 -12.79
C LEU A 300 -6.52 -14.69 -12.29
N ASP A 301 -5.59 -14.97 -13.16
CA ASP A 301 -4.19 -14.64 -12.93
C ASP A 301 -3.90 -13.15 -13.23
N HIS A 302 -2.73 -12.65 -12.86
CA HIS A 302 -2.37 -11.24 -13.05
C HIS A 302 -2.36 -10.81 -14.52
N SER A 303 -1.88 -11.67 -15.42
CA SER A 303 -1.76 -11.34 -16.85
C SER A 303 -3.11 -11.28 -17.52
N GLN A 304 -4.00 -12.22 -17.19
CA GLN A 304 -5.39 -12.21 -17.63
C GLN A 304 -6.12 -10.98 -17.10
N PHE A 305 -6.03 -10.70 -15.80
CA PHE A 305 -6.71 -9.57 -15.17
C PHE A 305 -6.28 -8.23 -15.78
N PHE A 306 -4.96 -8.01 -15.90
CA PHE A 306 -4.42 -6.80 -16.53
C PHE A 306 -4.85 -6.67 -17.99
N SER A 307 -4.65 -7.72 -18.78
CA SER A 307 -4.94 -7.65 -20.22
C SER A 307 -6.42 -7.45 -20.51
N GLN A 308 -7.31 -8.09 -19.76
CA GLN A 308 -8.75 -7.89 -19.94
C GLN A 308 -9.21 -6.49 -19.51
N GLY A 309 -8.60 -5.93 -18.47
CA GLY A 309 -8.81 -4.53 -18.09
C GLY A 309 -8.29 -3.55 -19.15
N PHE A 310 -7.08 -3.77 -19.64
CA PHE A 310 -6.52 -2.96 -20.74
C PHE A 310 -7.40 -3.02 -22.00
N LEU A 311 -7.85 -4.21 -22.41
CA LEU A 311 -8.71 -4.36 -23.58
C LEU A 311 -10.09 -3.74 -23.39
N ALA A 312 -10.66 -3.78 -22.18
CA ALA A 312 -11.91 -3.08 -21.90
C ALA A 312 -11.77 -1.57 -22.11
N LEU A 313 -10.72 -0.96 -21.58
CA LEU A 313 -10.43 0.46 -21.76
C LEU A 313 -10.03 0.77 -23.22
N TRP A 314 -9.23 -0.08 -23.87
CA TRP A 314 -8.87 0.08 -25.27
C TRP A 314 -10.10 0.14 -26.18
N ARG A 315 -11.02 -0.80 -26.03
CA ARG A 315 -12.29 -0.86 -26.80
C ARG A 315 -13.22 0.31 -26.47
N SER A 316 -13.29 0.75 -25.22
CA SER A 316 -14.14 1.88 -24.81
C SER A 316 -13.71 3.20 -25.48
N THR A 317 -12.43 3.33 -25.85
CA THR A 317 -11.90 4.46 -26.63
C THR A 317 -11.95 4.24 -28.14
N GLY A 318 -12.60 3.16 -28.63
CA GLY A 318 -12.73 2.82 -30.04
C GLY A 318 -11.52 2.11 -30.65
N GLY A 319 -10.63 1.56 -29.84
CA GLY A 319 -9.50 0.75 -30.28
C GLY A 319 -9.91 -0.69 -30.62
N THR A 320 -9.22 -1.32 -31.57
CA THR A 320 -9.39 -2.75 -31.88
C THR A 320 -8.12 -3.53 -31.61
N PHE A 321 -8.28 -4.80 -31.26
CA PHE A 321 -7.19 -5.73 -31.00
C PHE A 321 -7.62 -7.12 -31.48
N ASN A 322 -6.84 -7.70 -32.41
CA ASN A 322 -7.09 -9.01 -33.00
C ASN A 322 -5.93 -9.99 -32.76
N GLY A 323 -4.91 -9.57 -32.02
CA GLY A 323 -3.73 -10.37 -31.77
C GLY A 323 -3.86 -11.31 -30.59
N ARG A 324 -2.72 -11.90 -30.22
CA ARG A 324 -2.59 -12.74 -29.01
C ARG A 324 -2.02 -11.95 -27.84
N ILE A 325 -2.33 -12.37 -26.64
CA ILE A 325 -1.75 -11.83 -25.40
C ILE A 325 -0.67 -12.79 -24.92
N VAL A 326 0.52 -12.28 -24.65
CA VAL A 326 1.66 -13.07 -24.19
C VAL A 326 2.48 -12.30 -23.13
N GLU A 327 3.17 -13.02 -22.26
CA GLU A 327 4.23 -12.42 -21.45
C GLU A 327 5.55 -12.39 -22.25
N GLY A 328 6.31 -11.31 -22.09
CA GLY A 328 7.60 -11.18 -22.76
C GLY A 328 8.32 -9.91 -22.35
N LYS A 329 9.60 -9.79 -22.72
CA LYS A 329 10.41 -8.62 -22.47
C LYS A 329 10.33 -7.65 -23.65
N VAL A 330 10.30 -6.35 -23.38
CA VAL A 330 10.46 -5.31 -24.40
C VAL A 330 11.83 -5.51 -25.10
N PRO A 331 11.87 -5.76 -26.41
CA PRO A 331 13.12 -5.91 -27.13
C PRO A 331 13.84 -4.56 -27.26
N SER A 332 15.16 -4.58 -27.41
CA SER A 332 15.95 -3.36 -27.59
C SER A 332 15.64 -2.58 -28.87
N THR A 333 15.00 -3.23 -29.84
CA THR A 333 14.56 -2.65 -31.10
C THR A 333 13.21 -1.95 -31.03
N ALA A 334 12.42 -2.17 -29.95
CA ALA A 334 11.13 -1.51 -29.79
C ALA A 334 11.32 -0.01 -29.49
N ARG A 335 10.47 0.81 -30.11
CA ARG A 335 10.44 2.25 -29.86
C ARG A 335 9.47 2.59 -28.71
N PRO A 336 9.79 3.60 -27.90
CA PRO A 336 8.86 4.09 -26.88
C PRO A 336 7.65 4.74 -27.55
N VAL A 337 6.46 4.51 -26.99
CA VAL A 337 5.19 5.06 -27.48
C VAL A 337 4.58 6.01 -26.46
N ALA A 338 4.45 5.56 -25.21
CA ALA A 338 3.81 6.34 -24.16
C ALA A 338 4.35 5.94 -22.78
N VAL A 339 4.25 6.88 -21.83
CA VAL A 339 4.55 6.63 -20.41
C VAL A 339 3.44 7.23 -19.57
N HIS A 340 2.92 6.42 -18.66
CA HIS A 340 2.07 6.84 -17.56
C HIS A 340 2.92 6.96 -16.31
N HIS A 341 2.69 8.03 -15.53
CA HIS A 341 3.29 8.24 -14.21
C HIS A 341 2.16 8.15 -13.17
N GLY A 342 2.24 7.15 -12.31
CA GLY A 342 1.27 6.93 -11.25
C GLY A 342 1.23 8.05 -10.21
N PRO A 343 0.40 7.92 -9.17
CA PRO A 343 0.35 8.86 -8.05
C PRO A 343 1.70 8.97 -7.33
N VAL A 344 1.88 10.06 -6.58
CA VAL A 344 3.06 10.22 -5.71
C VAL A 344 3.10 9.15 -4.63
N LEU A 345 4.31 8.74 -4.23
CA LEU A 345 4.50 7.67 -3.25
C LEU A 345 3.85 7.98 -1.89
N SER A 346 3.83 9.25 -1.48
CA SER A 346 3.13 9.67 -0.25
C SER A 346 1.64 9.31 -0.26
N SER A 347 0.94 9.49 -1.40
CA SER A 347 -0.46 9.07 -1.58
C SER A 347 -0.61 7.55 -1.55
N ILE A 348 0.32 6.82 -2.14
CA ILE A 348 0.34 5.35 -2.13
C ILE A 348 0.54 4.84 -0.70
N VAL A 349 1.50 5.40 0.04
CA VAL A 349 1.77 5.06 1.45
C VAL A 349 0.56 5.39 2.34
N TYR A 350 -0.12 6.51 2.07
CA TYR A 350 -1.37 6.85 2.75
C TYR A 350 -2.40 5.73 2.59
N ASP A 351 -2.66 5.26 1.37
CA ASP A 351 -3.61 4.18 1.11
C ASP A 351 -3.18 2.85 1.73
N ILE A 352 -1.87 2.51 1.67
CA ILE A 352 -1.32 1.31 2.31
C ILE A 352 -1.62 1.29 3.80
N ASN A 353 -1.32 2.38 4.51
CA ASN A 353 -1.42 2.42 5.96
C ASN A 353 -2.86 2.63 6.45
N LYS A 354 -3.63 3.54 5.85
CA LYS A 354 -5.04 3.81 6.21
C LYS A 354 -5.92 2.57 6.04
N ASN A 355 -5.77 1.87 4.90
CA ASN A 355 -6.60 0.73 4.55
C ASN A 355 -5.93 -0.62 4.89
N SER A 356 -4.69 -0.59 5.38
CA SER A 356 -3.91 -1.81 5.63
C SER A 356 -3.77 -2.72 4.40
N ASN A 357 -3.62 -2.14 3.20
CA ASN A 357 -3.61 -2.88 1.93
C ASN A 357 -2.36 -3.75 1.79
N ASN A 358 -2.53 -5.07 1.76
CA ASN A 358 -1.42 -6.03 1.67
C ASN A 358 -0.78 -6.02 0.29
N THR A 359 -1.59 -6.02 -0.77
CA THR A 359 -1.13 -6.12 -2.16
C THR A 359 -0.26 -4.92 -2.52
N MET A 360 -0.70 -3.70 -2.15
CA MET A 360 0.10 -2.50 -2.33
C MET A 360 1.42 -2.54 -1.55
N ALA A 361 1.39 -3.03 -0.30
CA ALA A 361 2.59 -3.13 0.52
C ALA A 361 3.59 -4.14 -0.06
N ARG A 362 3.13 -5.30 -0.56
CA ARG A 362 3.96 -6.30 -1.25
C ARG A 362 4.59 -5.74 -2.52
N ASN A 363 3.83 -4.96 -3.32
CA ASN A 363 4.38 -4.30 -4.50
C ASN A 363 5.45 -3.28 -4.12
N LEU A 364 5.22 -2.43 -3.11
CA LEU A 364 6.22 -1.47 -2.64
C LEU A 364 7.48 -2.19 -2.13
N PHE A 365 7.31 -3.27 -1.35
CA PHE A 365 8.41 -4.08 -0.82
C PHE A 365 9.32 -4.61 -1.94
N LEU A 366 8.75 -5.27 -2.96
CA LEU A 366 9.52 -5.75 -4.11
C LEU A 366 10.09 -4.62 -4.96
N SER A 367 9.39 -3.50 -5.09
CA SER A 367 9.88 -2.34 -5.83
C SER A 367 11.17 -1.79 -5.24
N LEU A 368 11.31 -1.75 -3.90
CA LEU A 368 12.55 -1.34 -3.24
C LEU A 368 13.71 -2.25 -3.62
N GLY A 369 13.49 -3.57 -3.65
CA GLY A 369 14.49 -4.52 -4.12
C GLY A 369 14.89 -4.33 -5.57
N ALA A 370 13.93 -4.01 -6.47
CA ALA A 370 14.19 -3.80 -7.88
C ALA A 370 14.90 -2.47 -8.18
N ILE A 371 14.52 -1.39 -7.49
CA ILE A 371 15.02 -0.02 -7.75
C ILE A 371 16.43 0.13 -7.19
N GLU A 372 16.66 -0.27 -5.95
CA GLU A 372 17.94 -0.15 -5.25
C GLU A 372 18.89 -1.33 -5.49
N GLY A 373 18.31 -2.46 -5.89
CA GLY A 373 19.06 -3.65 -6.32
C GLY A 373 19.13 -3.75 -7.83
N LYS A 374 18.81 -4.95 -8.36
CA LYS A 374 18.71 -5.19 -9.80
C LYS A 374 17.47 -6.02 -10.10
N PRO A 375 16.63 -5.62 -11.09
CA PRO A 375 15.54 -6.49 -11.52
C PRO A 375 16.08 -7.79 -12.17
N PRO A 376 15.34 -8.90 -12.04
CA PRO A 376 14.07 -9.02 -11.34
C PRO A 376 14.23 -9.12 -9.82
N ALA A 377 13.40 -8.37 -9.07
CA ALA A 377 13.44 -8.43 -7.60
C ALA A 377 12.88 -9.74 -7.05
N THR A 378 13.50 -10.22 -5.96
CA THR A 378 13.00 -11.31 -5.12
C THR A 378 12.68 -10.80 -3.70
N PRO A 379 11.92 -11.55 -2.89
CA PRO A 379 11.69 -11.20 -1.49
C PRO A 379 12.99 -11.05 -0.69
N GLU A 380 13.94 -11.97 -0.86
CA GLU A 380 15.23 -12.00 -0.15
C GLU A 380 16.07 -10.76 -0.50
N GLN A 381 16.11 -10.39 -1.78
CA GLN A 381 16.80 -9.18 -2.24
C GLN A 381 16.16 -7.93 -1.63
N SER A 382 14.83 -7.83 -1.64
CA SER A 382 14.10 -6.70 -1.08
C SER A 382 14.30 -6.58 0.43
N ALA A 383 14.25 -7.69 1.14
CA ALA A 383 14.56 -7.74 2.57
C ALA A 383 16.00 -7.31 2.87
N GLY A 384 16.96 -7.74 2.04
CA GLY A 384 18.37 -7.34 2.14
C GLY A 384 18.56 -5.84 1.95
N VAL A 385 17.92 -5.24 0.94
CA VAL A 385 17.95 -3.81 0.65
C VAL A 385 17.39 -3.00 1.83
N ILE A 386 16.22 -3.38 2.36
CA ILE A 386 15.60 -2.68 3.50
C ILE A 386 16.47 -2.79 4.75
N ARG A 387 16.98 -3.97 5.10
CA ARG A 387 17.88 -4.14 6.25
C ARG A 387 19.15 -3.31 6.12
N ALA A 388 19.76 -3.26 4.93
CA ALA A 388 20.95 -2.44 4.69
C ALA A 388 20.65 -0.94 4.84
N PHE A 389 19.50 -0.48 4.34
CA PHE A 389 19.05 0.91 4.51
C PHE A 389 18.85 1.25 6.00
N LEU A 390 18.14 0.43 6.76
CA LEU A 390 17.89 0.65 8.18
C LEU A 390 19.19 0.69 8.97
N ALA A 391 20.10 -0.25 8.73
CA ALA A 391 21.41 -0.28 9.39
C ALA A 391 22.23 0.98 9.08
N LYS A 392 22.26 1.43 7.81
CA LYS A 392 22.92 2.67 7.37
C LYS A 392 22.31 3.91 8.04
N SER A 393 21.01 3.88 8.30
CA SER A 393 20.29 4.96 9.00
C SER A 393 20.44 4.91 10.52
N GLY A 394 21.27 4.02 11.06
CA GLY A 394 21.49 3.87 12.49
C GLY A 394 20.34 3.15 13.23
N ILE A 395 19.44 2.51 12.52
CA ILE A 395 18.31 1.77 13.09
C ILE A 395 18.66 0.29 13.09
N ALA A 396 19.26 -0.19 14.20
CA ALA A 396 19.65 -1.59 14.36
C ALA A 396 18.43 -2.46 14.70
N MET A 397 18.19 -3.47 13.89
CA MET A 397 17.11 -4.46 14.06
C MET A 397 17.63 -5.87 13.71
N PRO A 398 18.50 -6.45 14.54
CA PRO A 398 19.15 -7.73 14.22
C PRO A 398 18.17 -8.89 14.11
N GLU A 399 17.03 -8.81 14.81
CA GLU A 399 15.98 -9.81 14.82
C GLU A 399 14.94 -9.63 13.69
N LEU A 400 15.04 -8.57 12.89
CA LEU A 400 14.07 -8.28 11.83
C LEU A 400 14.07 -9.38 10.77
N ALA A 401 12.98 -10.11 10.69
CA ALA A 401 12.68 -11.02 9.59
C ALA A 401 11.62 -10.41 8.68
N LEU A 402 11.94 -10.28 7.40
CA LEU A 402 11.05 -9.80 6.34
C LEU A 402 10.85 -10.91 5.33
N ASP A 403 9.61 -11.18 4.99
CA ASP A 403 9.15 -12.12 3.97
C ASP A 403 8.52 -11.38 2.78
N ASN A 404 7.42 -10.68 3.01
CA ASN A 404 6.68 -10.00 1.96
C ASN A 404 6.38 -8.52 2.24
N GLY A 405 6.82 -7.99 3.37
CA GLY A 405 6.69 -6.59 3.78
C GLY A 405 5.27 -6.13 4.13
N SER A 406 4.29 -7.04 4.15
CA SER A 406 2.89 -6.69 4.44
C SER A 406 2.42 -7.09 5.85
N GLY A 407 3.14 -8.00 6.50
CA GLY A 407 2.72 -8.59 7.77
C GLY A 407 1.70 -9.72 7.64
N LEU A 408 1.29 -10.08 6.43
CA LEU A 408 0.49 -11.27 6.17
C LEU A 408 1.43 -12.44 5.92
N SER A 409 2.12 -12.86 6.98
CA SER A 409 3.14 -13.90 6.99
C SER A 409 3.28 -14.50 8.39
N ARG A 410 3.73 -15.75 8.47
CA ARG A 410 4.13 -16.41 9.72
C ARG A 410 5.64 -16.32 9.98
N ASP A 411 6.38 -15.84 8.98
CA ASP A 411 7.84 -15.76 8.98
C ASP A 411 8.36 -14.34 9.26
N GLU A 412 7.47 -13.33 9.25
CA GLU A 412 7.82 -11.95 9.59
C GLU A 412 7.83 -11.73 11.10
N HIS A 413 8.96 -11.26 11.63
CA HIS A 413 9.15 -10.98 13.05
C HIS A 413 9.87 -9.65 13.27
N ILE A 414 9.50 -8.95 14.32
CA ILE A 414 10.16 -7.74 14.80
C ILE A 414 9.91 -7.60 16.31
N SER A 415 10.83 -6.97 17.04
CA SER A 415 10.59 -6.60 18.44
C SER A 415 9.83 -5.28 18.55
N ALA A 416 9.08 -5.09 19.63
CA ALA A 416 8.39 -3.83 19.87
C ALA A 416 9.40 -2.67 20.05
N GLN A 417 10.56 -2.95 20.61
CA GLN A 417 11.64 -1.98 20.79
C GLN A 417 12.23 -1.54 19.45
N SER A 418 12.51 -2.46 18.54
CA SER A 418 13.01 -2.13 17.20
C SER A 418 11.98 -1.31 16.40
N LEU A 419 10.70 -1.68 16.47
CA LEU A 419 9.67 -0.89 15.79
C LEU A 419 9.48 0.50 16.43
N ALA A 420 9.63 0.62 17.75
CA ALA A 420 9.62 1.93 18.42
C ALA A 420 10.82 2.79 17.98
N ALA A 421 12.01 2.21 17.88
CA ALA A 421 13.19 2.91 17.37
C ALA A 421 12.99 3.40 15.92
N LEU A 422 12.36 2.60 15.06
CA LEU A 422 11.99 3.03 13.71
C LEU A 422 11.01 4.22 13.73
N LEU A 423 9.99 4.17 14.59
CA LEU A 423 9.01 5.26 14.70
C LEU A 423 9.66 6.55 15.24
N GLN A 424 10.58 6.48 16.18
CA GLN A 424 11.38 7.63 16.63
C GLN A 424 12.18 8.23 15.46
N ALA A 425 12.90 7.39 14.71
CA ALA A 425 13.67 7.82 13.55
C ALA A 425 12.78 8.41 12.45
N ALA A 426 11.63 7.80 12.18
CA ALA A 426 10.67 8.27 11.19
C ALA A 426 10.13 9.66 11.55
N ASN A 427 9.80 9.90 12.82
CA ASN A 427 9.34 11.20 13.31
C ASN A 427 10.41 12.30 13.21
N ALA A 428 11.68 11.95 13.27
CA ALA A 428 12.81 12.89 13.14
C ALA A 428 13.29 13.06 11.68
N SER A 429 12.70 12.33 10.73
CA SER A 429 13.14 12.31 9.33
C SER A 429 12.48 13.39 8.46
N PRO A 430 13.05 13.72 7.29
CA PRO A 430 12.42 14.63 6.33
C PRO A 430 11.05 14.16 5.80
N VAL A 431 10.74 12.87 5.92
CA VAL A 431 9.47 12.28 5.49
C VAL A 431 8.50 12.04 6.65
N ALA A 432 8.74 12.67 7.81
CA ALA A 432 7.91 12.53 9.01
C ALA A 432 6.43 12.87 8.74
N GLN A 433 6.18 14.02 8.11
CA GLN A 433 4.81 14.47 7.86
C GLN A 433 4.01 13.48 7.02
N PRO A 434 4.40 13.11 5.77
CA PRO A 434 3.62 12.16 4.98
C PRO A 434 3.54 10.77 5.62
N PHE A 435 4.54 10.34 6.40
CA PHE A 435 4.50 9.08 7.11
C PHE A 435 3.47 9.09 8.25
N VAL A 436 3.48 10.10 9.13
CA VAL A 436 2.53 10.20 10.26
C VAL A 436 1.10 10.39 9.76
N GLU A 437 0.87 11.25 8.76
CA GLU A 437 -0.44 11.49 8.17
C GLU A 437 -1.04 10.23 7.51
N SER A 438 -0.19 9.30 7.05
CA SER A 438 -0.63 8.03 6.48
C SER A 438 -1.25 7.07 7.51
N LEU A 439 -0.98 7.25 8.80
CA LEU A 439 -1.48 6.35 9.84
C LEU A 439 -2.97 6.58 10.11
N PRO A 440 -3.75 5.52 10.40
CA PRO A 440 -5.14 5.65 10.82
C PRO A 440 -5.28 6.49 12.09
N ILE A 441 -6.25 7.41 12.10
CA ILE A 441 -6.54 8.27 13.25
C ILE A 441 -7.65 7.64 14.09
N VAL A 442 -7.41 7.52 15.39
CA VAL A 442 -8.35 6.94 16.35
C VAL A 442 -9.70 7.65 16.29
N GLY A 443 -10.77 6.88 16.04
CA GLY A 443 -12.15 7.33 15.97
C GLY A 443 -12.51 8.17 14.75
N VAL A 444 -11.55 8.43 13.83
CA VAL A 444 -11.75 9.34 12.68
C VAL A 444 -11.71 8.60 11.36
N ASP A 445 -10.62 7.87 11.07
CA ASP A 445 -10.42 7.27 9.75
C ASP A 445 -9.72 5.90 9.77
N GLY A 446 -9.56 5.33 8.58
CA GLY A 446 -8.83 4.09 8.35
C GLY A 446 -9.34 2.93 9.22
N THR A 447 -8.42 2.04 9.60
CA THR A 447 -8.76 0.87 10.43
C THR A 447 -9.10 1.22 11.89
N MET A 448 -8.91 2.48 12.30
CA MET A 448 -9.26 2.97 13.64
C MET A 448 -10.58 3.75 13.70
N LYS A 449 -11.27 3.96 12.57
CA LYS A 449 -12.48 4.81 12.44
C LYS A 449 -13.58 4.49 13.47
N ARG A 450 -13.76 3.23 13.86
CA ARG A 450 -14.83 2.78 14.75
C ARG A 450 -14.34 2.42 16.17
N ARG A 451 -13.10 2.84 16.53
CA ARG A 451 -12.49 2.53 17.82
C ARG A 451 -12.35 3.79 18.66
N LEU A 452 -12.68 3.69 19.95
CA LEU A 452 -12.50 4.77 20.93
C LEU A 452 -13.21 6.09 20.54
N THR A 453 -14.35 5.99 19.83
CA THR A 453 -15.10 7.15 19.29
C THR A 453 -15.71 8.05 20.35
N ASN A 454 -15.88 7.54 21.59
CA ASN A 454 -16.43 8.27 22.73
C ASN A 454 -15.39 8.45 23.86
N GLN A 455 -14.12 8.29 23.56
CA GLN A 455 -13.03 8.40 24.52
C GLN A 455 -12.19 9.66 24.29
N PRO A 456 -11.56 10.21 25.33
CA PRO A 456 -10.75 11.45 25.19
C PRO A 456 -9.59 11.35 24.18
N VAL A 457 -9.09 10.15 23.88
CA VAL A 457 -8.03 9.90 22.89
C VAL A 457 -8.50 10.07 21.44
N LEU A 458 -9.82 10.26 21.20
CA LEU A 458 -10.40 10.51 19.89
C LEU A 458 -9.62 11.63 19.14
N GLY A 459 -9.15 11.34 17.94
CA GLY A 459 -8.40 12.29 17.11
C GLY A 459 -6.94 12.52 17.52
N ASN A 460 -6.52 12.04 18.70
CA ASN A 460 -5.21 12.33 19.27
C ASN A 460 -4.19 11.18 19.11
N ALA A 461 -4.52 10.13 18.38
CA ALA A 461 -3.61 9.03 18.16
C ALA A 461 -3.63 8.58 16.69
N HIS A 462 -2.44 8.42 16.12
CA HIS A 462 -2.17 7.97 14.75
C HIS A 462 -1.62 6.54 14.82
N ILE A 463 -2.46 5.52 14.63
CA ILE A 463 -2.17 4.13 14.99
C ILE A 463 -2.39 3.18 13.82
N LYS A 464 -1.31 2.53 13.38
CA LYS A 464 -1.39 1.36 12.51
C LYS A 464 -1.78 0.14 13.32
N THR A 465 -2.79 -0.61 12.84
CA THR A 465 -3.23 -1.87 13.44
C THR A 465 -2.67 -3.07 12.68
N GLY A 466 -2.53 -4.19 13.40
CA GLY A 466 -2.20 -5.50 12.85
C GLY A 466 -3.16 -6.58 13.38
N THR A 467 -3.57 -7.50 12.50
CA THR A 467 -4.49 -8.58 12.84
C THR A 467 -4.14 -9.84 12.05
N LEU A 468 -3.88 -10.95 12.75
CA LEU A 468 -3.98 -12.32 12.25
C LEU A 468 -4.94 -13.08 13.19
N ARG A 469 -5.18 -14.35 12.93
CA ARG A 469 -6.08 -15.15 13.76
C ARG A 469 -5.71 -15.06 15.25
N ASP A 470 -4.44 -15.24 15.55
CA ASP A 470 -3.82 -15.31 16.88
C ASP A 470 -2.91 -14.11 17.18
N VAL A 471 -3.01 -13.01 16.42
CA VAL A 471 -2.22 -11.79 16.61
C VAL A 471 -3.11 -10.56 16.65
N ARG A 472 -2.84 -9.68 17.61
CA ARG A 472 -3.26 -8.27 17.60
C ARG A 472 -2.04 -7.40 17.81
N ALA A 473 -1.95 -6.33 17.01
CA ALA A 473 -0.84 -5.39 17.07
C ALA A 473 -1.33 -3.96 16.90
N ILE A 474 -0.67 -3.03 17.56
CA ILE A 474 -0.79 -1.59 17.35
C ILE A 474 0.61 -0.98 17.35
N ALA A 475 0.82 0.04 16.52
CA ALA A 475 2.05 0.83 16.52
C ALA A 475 1.79 2.22 15.93
N GLY A 476 2.37 3.25 16.53
CA GLY A 476 2.23 4.63 16.05
C GLY A 476 2.48 5.67 17.11
N TYR A 477 1.73 6.77 17.04
CA TYR A 477 1.95 7.97 17.84
C TYR A 477 0.69 8.37 18.61
N VAL A 478 0.87 8.87 19.83
CA VAL A 478 -0.20 9.42 20.67
C VAL A 478 0.23 10.81 21.14
N ALA A 479 -0.60 11.81 20.84
CA ALA A 479 -0.50 13.14 21.44
C ALA A 479 -1.26 13.12 22.77
N SER A 480 -0.53 13.20 23.89
CA SER A 480 -1.10 13.08 25.23
C SER A 480 -1.66 14.41 25.73
N ALA A 481 -2.61 14.35 26.65
CA ALA A 481 -3.24 15.49 27.28
C ALA A 481 -2.24 16.36 28.09
N ASP A 482 -1.08 15.81 28.45
CA ASP A 482 0.01 16.53 29.10
C ASP A 482 0.86 17.40 28.14
N GLY A 483 0.49 17.44 26.84
CA GLY A 483 1.20 18.18 25.79
C GLY A 483 2.43 17.47 25.22
N ASN A 484 2.71 16.25 25.65
CA ASN A 484 3.80 15.43 25.12
C ASN A 484 3.28 14.50 24.00
N SER A 485 4.20 14.04 23.15
CA SER A 485 3.91 13.00 22.15
C SER A 485 4.70 11.74 22.45
N TYR A 486 4.06 10.60 22.25
CA TYR A 486 4.62 9.30 22.55
C TYR A 486 4.57 8.36 21.35
N VAL A 487 5.61 7.56 21.18
CA VAL A 487 5.59 6.34 20.38
C VAL A 487 4.97 5.23 21.21
N VAL A 488 4.06 4.49 20.63
CA VAL A 488 3.41 3.31 21.25
C VAL A 488 3.53 2.13 20.32
N VAL A 489 4.08 1.03 20.80
CA VAL A 489 4.11 -0.27 20.09
C VAL A 489 3.65 -1.35 21.03
N SER A 490 2.71 -2.17 20.59
CA SER A 490 2.26 -3.33 21.35
C SER A 490 1.86 -4.50 20.44
N PHE A 491 2.36 -5.68 20.78
CA PHE A 491 2.02 -6.95 20.12
C PHE A 491 1.44 -7.94 21.12
N ILE A 492 0.35 -8.60 20.75
CA ILE A 492 -0.23 -9.73 21.49
C ILE A 492 -0.23 -10.92 20.53
N ASN A 493 0.53 -11.97 20.87
CA ASN A 493 0.57 -13.23 20.14
C ASN A 493 0.05 -14.35 21.05
N ASP A 494 -1.23 -14.69 20.89
CA ASP A 494 -1.93 -15.67 21.71
C ASP A 494 -3.19 -16.18 21.00
N ALA A 495 -3.59 -17.41 21.25
CA ALA A 495 -4.81 -17.98 20.68
C ALA A 495 -6.08 -17.13 20.98
N HIS A 496 -6.10 -16.42 22.11
CA HIS A 496 -7.19 -15.53 22.53
C HIS A 496 -6.95 -14.05 22.16
N ALA A 497 -5.94 -13.73 21.36
CA ALA A 497 -5.61 -12.36 20.99
C ALA A 497 -6.80 -11.56 20.43
N ALA A 498 -7.75 -12.24 19.79
CA ALA A 498 -8.96 -11.61 19.25
C ALA A 498 -9.80 -10.91 20.35
N ALA A 499 -9.89 -11.51 21.54
CA ALA A 499 -10.61 -10.97 22.69
C ALA A 499 -9.82 -9.85 23.42
N ALA A 500 -8.49 -9.76 23.22
CA ALA A 500 -7.61 -8.86 23.94
C ALA A 500 -7.55 -7.43 23.37
N ARG A 501 -8.42 -7.06 22.41
CA ARG A 501 -8.46 -5.70 21.84
C ARG A 501 -8.59 -4.62 22.92
N ALA A 502 -9.38 -4.88 23.96
CA ALA A 502 -9.58 -3.94 25.06
C ALA A 502 -8.28 -3.60 25.83
N ALA A 503 -7.29 -4.49 25.85
CA ALA A 503 -5.99 -4.18 26.45
C ALA A 503 -5.22 -3.12 25.63
N HIS A 504 -5.29 -3.18 24.31
CA HIS A 504 -4.71 -2.14 23.44
C HIS A 504 -5.48 -0.81 23.55
N ASP A 505 -6.81 -0.85 23.64
CA ASP A 505 -7.62 0.37 23.82
C ASP A 505 -7.26 1.05 25.14
N ALA A 506 -7.18 0.29 26.24
CA ALA A 506 -6.75 0.79 27.54
C ALA A 506 -5.31 1.36 27.54
N LEU A 507 -4.40 0.77 26.75
CA LEU A 507 -3.03 1.31 26.59
C LEU A 507 -3.06 2.69 25.92
N LEU A 508 -3.85 2.88 24.88
CA LEU A 508 -3.96 4.16 24.18
C LEU A 508 -4.59 5.24 25.07
N GLU A 509 -5.62 4.89 25.85
CA GLU A 509 -6.25 5.79 26.82
C GLU A 509 -5.26 6.19 27.93
N TRP A 510 -4.50 5.22 28.47
CA TRP A 510 -3.49 5.47 29.50
C TRP A 510 -2.37 6.39 29.00
N VAL A 511 -1.87 6.17 27.78
CA VAL A 511 -0.85 7.06 27.19
C VAL A 511 -1.42 8.44 26.94
N TYR A 512 -2.67 8.54 26.51
CA TYR A 512 -3.32 9.84 26.31
C TYR A 512 -3.49 10.61 27.62
N ALA A 513 -3.88 9.94 28.71
CA ALA A 513 -4.03 10.58 30.03
C ALA A 513 -2.70 11.14 30.59
N GLY A 514 -1.56 10.64 30.11
CA GLY A 514 -0.22 10.97 30.57
C GLY A 514 0.39 9.82 31.37
N PRO A 515 1.46 9.15 30.86
CA PRO A 515 2.15 8.11 31.62
C PRO A 515 2.65 8.64 32.95
N GLY A 516 2.12 8.14 34.06
CA GLY A 516 2.41 8.59 35.43
C GLY A 516 1.24 9.29 36.13
N ALA A 517 0.09 9.35 35.49
CA ALA A 517 -1.15 9.92 36.07
C ALA A 517 -1.95 8.92 36.94
N GLU A 518 -1.40 7.72 37.25
CA GLU A 518 -1.98 6.74 38.18
C GLU A 518 -1.50 6.94 39.60
#